data_c78926e3b2877a59872b581c4d7f8d32
#
_entry.id   c78926e3b2877a59872b581c4d7f8d32
#
_cell.length_a   1.000
_cell.length_b   1.000
_cell.length_c   1.000
_cell.angle_alpha   90.00
_cell.angle_beta   90.00
_cell.angle_gamma   90.00
#
_symmetry.space_group_name_H-M   'P 1'
#
loop_
_entity.id
_entity.type
_entity.pdbx_description
1 polymer ?
#
loop_
_entity_poly.entity_id
_entity_poly.type
_entity_poly.pdbx_seq_one_letter_code
_entity_poly.pdbx_strand_id
1 'polypeptide(L)'
;MNIVTIDDRKIFAQFDDILEYVEYAEAVPDSNYSKTRKDYEWCGGSFADAVKQAREGNPDLVKDFFDGANVIAAMIEEERTGEIRDVTGEYFDVADYLSGEPEVFRRDEYGERKPVVPVYASFSMHCGISVELIKNRGIAITALCDELSKSGFIVDLNVVHAVAFNGKDYYTKIKLQNDPMDVDTLAFCMANPLNLRRLWFALLEHVTGKPQCYGYGTPKEYDLQEIFDTGLSGFYFTSSNHDVYREHNYRTLKNAKDHVLAMIEKFKDSAEQVILG
;
A
#
# COMPACT_ATOMS: atom_id res chain seq x y z
N MET A 1 -0.40 -17.03 -10.92
CA MET A 1 -1.47 -17.03 -9.88
C MET A 1 -1.53 -18.35 -9.15
N ASN A 2 -1.49 -18.33 -7.83
CA ASN A 2 -1.70 -19.50 -7.00
C ASN A 2 -2.95 -19.28 -6.13
N ILE A 3 -4.00 -20.08 -6.36
CA ILE A 3 -5.12 -20.14 -5.43
C ILE A 3 -4.89 -21.35 -4.54
N VAL A 4 -4.73 -21.09 -3.23
CA VAL A 4 -4.50 -22.12 -2.23
C VAL A 4 -5.64 -22.08 -1.21
N THR A 5 -6.25 -23.23 -0.96
CA THR A 5 -7.14 -23.39 0.19
C THR A 5 -6.26 -23.83 1.36
N ILE A 6 -6.09 -22.96 2.36
CA ILE A 6 -5.25 -23.24 3.54
C ILE A 6 -5.98 -24.23 4.46
N ASP A 7 -7.29 -24.01 4.62
CA ASP A 7 -8.20 -24.91 5.32
C ASP A 7 -9.62 -24.77 4.73
N ASP A 8 -10.59 -25.52 5.25
CA ASP A 8 -11.98 -25.47 4.76
C ASP A 8 -12.64 -24.08 4.84
N ARG A 9 -12.01 -23.14 5.55
CA ARG A 9 -12.55 -21.79 5.80
C ARG A 9 -11.71 -20.68 5.20
N LYS A 10 -10.43 -20.90 4.88
CA LYS A 10 -9.52 -19.85 4.39
C LYS A 10 -9.13 -20.12 2.94
N ILE A 11 -9.51 -19.22 2.06
CA ILE A 11 -9.18 -19.24 0.62
C ILE A 11 -8.23 -18.09 0.33
N PHE A 12 -7.09 -18.41 -0.27
CA PHE A 12 -6.02 -17.49 -0.54
C PHE A 12 -5.69 -17.43 -2.03
N ALA A 13 -5.64 -16.23 -2.60
CA ALA A 13 -5.18 -15.97 -3.95
C ALA A 13 -3.96 -15.03 -3.92
N GLN A 14 -2.89 -15.41 -4.60
CA GLN A 14 -1.68 -14.61 -4.68
C GLN A 14 -1.36 -14.29 -6.14
N PHE A 15 -0.98 -13.04 -6.37
CA PHE A 15 -0.52 -12.50 -7.64
C PHE A 15 0.87 -11.90 -7.46
N ASP A 16 1.76 -12.19 -8.40
CA ASP A 16 3.15 -11.74 -8.34
C ASP A 16 3.31 -10.28 -8.80
N ASP A 17 2.29 -9.76 -9.52
CA ASP A 17 2.20 -8.36 -9.91
C ASP A 17 0.75 -7.95 -10.21
N ILE A 18 0.56 -6.66 -10.51
CA ILE A 18 -0.75 -6.08 -10.83
C ILE A 18 -1.29 -6.57 -12.17
N LEU A 19 -0.43 -6.85 -13.16
CA LEU A 19 -0.86 -7.25 -14.49
C LEU A 19 -1.45 -8.66 -14.46
N GLU A 20 -0.83 -9.58 -13.72
CA GLU A 20 -1.37 -10.92 -13.49
C GLU A 20 -2.75 -10.88 -12.82
N TYR A 21 -2.90 -9.99 -11.83
CA TYR A 21 -4.19 -9.78 -11.15
C TYR A 21 -5.26 -9.24 -12.11
N VAL A 22 -4.92 -8.25 -12.95
CA VAL A 22 -5.83 -7.67 -13.94
C VAL A 22 -6.24 -8.69 -14.99
N GLU A 23 -5.29 -9.45 -15.54
CA GLU A 23 -5.56 -10.51 -16.52
C GLU A 23 -6.52 -11.54 -15.96
N TYR A 24 -6.35 -11.92 -14.71
CA TYR A 24 -7.29 -12.84 -14.07
C TYR A 24 -8.69 -12.24 -13.91
N ALA A 25 -8.79 -10.97 -13.49
CA ALA A 25 -10.05 -10.27 -13.37
C ALA A 25 -10.76 -10.10 -14.74
N GLU A 26 -10.01 -9.92 -15.83
CA GLU A 26 -10.57 -9.89 -17.18
C GLU A 26 -11.09 -11.26 -17.64
N ALA A 27 -10.39 -12.33 -17.26
CA ALA A 27 -10.76 -13.70 -17.66
C ALA A 27 -12.02 -14.24 -16.95
N VAL A 28 -12.49 -13.59 -15.85
CA VAL A 28 -13.75 -14.01 -15.23
C VAL A 28 -14.95 -13.78 -16.17
N PRO A 29 -16.04 -14.58 -16.06
CA PRO A 29 -17.17 -14.49 -16.98
C PRO A 29 -17.76 -13.07 -17.10
N ASP A 30 -18.15 -12.68 -18.30
CA ASP A 30 -18.76 -11.36 -18.57
C ASP A 30 -20.13 -11.18 -17.90
N SER A 31 -20.75 -12.27 -17.47
CA SER A 31 -21.98 -12.26 -16.67
C SER A 31 -21.77 -11.83 -15.22
N ASN A 32 -20.51 -11.67 -14.76
CA ASN A 32 -20.24 -11.22 -13.40
C ASN A 32 -20.86 -9.85 -13.13
N TYR A 33 -21.48 -9.72 -11.96
CA TYR A 33 -22.18 -8.50 -11.58
C TYR A 33 -21.25 -7.28 -11.54
N SER A 34 -20.03 -7.44 -11.06
CA SER A 34 -19.02 -6.36 -11.03
C SER A 34 -18.62 -5.87 -12.41
N LYS A 35 -18.73 -6.71 -13.47
CA LYS A 35 -18.50 -6.28 -14.85
C LYS A 35 -19.69 -5.51 -15.44
N THR A 36 -20.91 -5.84 -15.05
CA THR A 36 -22.15 -5.37 -15.69
C THR A 36 -22.89 -4.27 -14.94
N ARG A 37 -22.61 -4.10 -13.63
CA ARG A 37 -23.31 -3.12 -12.77
C ARG A 37 -23.09 -1.67 -13.24
N LYS A 38 -24.13 -0.83 -13.06
CA LYS A 38 -24.17 0.54 -13.59
C LYS A 38 -23.97 1.66 -12.56
N ASP A 39 -23.63 1.34 -11.32
CA ASP A 39 -23.38 2.33 -10.27
C ASP A 39 -21.95 2.91 -10.38
N TYR A 40 -21.72 3.60 -11.48
CA TYR A 40 -20.41 4.16 -11.82
C TYR A 40 -19.89 5.17 -10.81
N GLU A 41 -20.77 5.99 -10.23
CA GLU A 41 -20.38 6.98 -9.22
C GLU A 41 -19.76 6.32 -7.98
N TRP A 42 -20.41 5.28 -7.44
CA TRP A 42 -19.88 4.58 -6.28
C TRP A 42 -18.62 3.78 -6.61
N CYS A 43 -18.57 3.14 -7.76
CA CYS A 43 -17.40 2.35 -8.17
C CYS A 43 -16.22 3.21 -8.60
N GLY A 44 -16.43 4.46 -8.99
CA GLY A 44 -15.42 5.32 -9.61
C GLY A 44 -15.29 5.13 -11.13
N GLY A 45 -16.16 4.33 -11.77
CA GLY A 45 -16.17 4.06 -13.20
C GLY A 45 -16.66 2.67 -13.56
N SER A 46 -16.48 2.27 -14.82
CA SER A 46 -16.82 0.96 -15.36
C SER A 46 -15.74 -0.08 -15.06
N PHE A 47 -16.01 -1.35 -15.35
CA PHE A 47 -14.99 -2.40 -15.29
C PHE A 47 -13.88 -2.17 -16.34
N ALA A 48 -14.25 -1.70 -17.54
CA ALA A 48 -13.28 -1.36 -18.57
C ALA A 48 -12.37 -0.19 -18.15
N ASP A 49 -12.91 0.81 -17.44
CA ASP A 49 -12.09 1.89 -16.86
C ASP A 49 -11.12 1.34 -15.82
N ALA A 50 -11.54 0.36 -15.01
CA ALA A 50 -10.67 -0.27 -14.02
C ALA A 50 -9.48 -0.98 -14.69
N VAL A 51 -9.74 -1.78 -15.70
CA VAL A 51 -8.71 -2.48 -16.47
C VAL A 51 -7.76 -1.49 -17.15
N LYS A 52 -8.32 -0.47 -17.81
CA LYS A 52 -7.53 0.58 -18.48
C LYS A 52 -6.62 1.29 -17.50
N GLN A 53 -7.16 1.78 -16.38
CA GLN A 53 -6.38 2.55 -15.42
C GLN A 53 -5.35 1.68 -14.67
N ALA A 54 -5.62 0.39 -14.50
CA ALA A 54 -4.63 -0.54 -13.92
C ALA A 54 -3.44 -0.80 -14.85
N ARG A 55 -3.64 -0.72 -16.17
CA ARG A 55 -2.59 -0.98 -17.18
C ARG A 55 -1.86 0.27 -17.65
N GLU A 56 -2.58 1.37 -17.78
CA GLU A 56 -2.09 2.59 -18.41
C GLU A 56 -1.88 3.75 -17.42
N GLY A 57 -2.28 3.54 -16.15
CA GLY A 57 -2.31 4.58 -15.13
C GLY A 57 -3.52 5.51 -15.26
N ASN A 58 -3.60 6.47 -14.34
CA ASN A 58 -4.55 7.58 -14.34
C ASN A 58 -3.79 8.86 -13.98
N PRO A 59 -3.43 9.71 -14.97
CA PRO A 59 -2.58 10.89 -14.75
C PRO A 59 -3.11 11.86 -13.68
N ASP A 60 -4.43 12.03 -13.58
CA ASP A 60 -5.02 12.92 -12.58
C ASP A 60 -4.88 12.34 -11.18
N LEU A 61 -5.13 11.04 -11.01
CA LEU A 61 -4.94 10.34 -9.75
C LEU A 61 -3.47 10.30 -9.34
N VAL A 62 -2.59 10.03 -10.29
CA VAL A 62 -1.13 9.97 -10.07
C VAL A 62 -0.60 11.32 -9.61
N LYS A 63 -0.99 12.40 -10.29
CA LYS A 63 -0.59 13.75 -9.90
C LYS A 63 -1.00 14.07 -8.48
N ASP A 64 -2.27 13.89 -8.16
CA ASP A 64 -2.80 14.15 -6.83
C ASP A 64 -2.14 13.29 -5.75
N PHE A 65 -1.87 12.03 -6.08
CA PHE A 65 -1.22 11.06 -5.19
C PHE A 65 0.24 11.45 -4.92
N PHE A 66 0.97 11.81 -5.97
CA PHE A 66 2.37 12.21 -5.89
C PHE A 66 2.53 13.54 -5.16
N ASP A 67 1.70 14.53 -5.48
CA ASP A 67 1.69 15.82 -4.77
C ASP A 67 1.43 15.63 -3.26
N GLY A 68 0.51 14.74 -2.91
CA GLY A 68 0.22 14.41 -1.51
C GLY A 68 1.40 13.68 -0.83
N ALA A 69 2.04 12.75 -1.49
CA ALA A 69 3.21 12.03 -0.96
C ALA A 69 4.39 12.99 -0.74
N ASN A 70 4.65 13.89 -1.68
CA ASN A 70 5.69 14.91 -1.55
C ASN A 70 5.40 15.88 -0.39
N VAL A 71 4.14 16.26 -0.17
CA VAL A 71 3.77 17.10 0.99
C VAL A 71 4.09 16.38 2.30
N ILE A 72 3.80 15.09 2.42
CA ILE A 72 4.13 14.31 3.62
C ILE A 72 5.65 14.18 3.76
N ALA A 73 6.37 13.85 2.69
CA ALA A 73 7.83 13.74 2.69
C ALA A 73 8.51 15.04 3.13
N ALA A 74 8.10 16.19 2.57
CA ALA A 74 8.63 17.50 2.98
C ALA A 74 8.37 17.80 4.46
N MET A 75 7.18 17.47 4.97
CA MET A 75 6.86 17.63 6.39
C MET A 75 7.70 16.72 7.29
N ILE A 76 8.11 15.55 6.82
CA ILE A 76 9.00 14.63 7.54
C ILE A 76 10.43 15.18 7.54
N GLU A 77 10.91 15.68 6.40
CA GLU A 77 12.23 16.28 6.28
C GLU A 77 12.40 17.52 7.16
N GLU A 78 11.39 18.37 7.30
CA GLU A 78 11.42 19.52 8.21
C GLU A 78 11.61 19.10 9.69
N GLU A 79 11.19 17.91 10.08
CA GLU A 79 11.35 17.39 11.45
C GLU A 79 12.70 16.66 11.64
N ARG A 80 13.38 16.33 10.55
CA ARG A 80 14.72 15.71 10.59
C ARG A 80 15.79 16.76 10.84
N THR A 81 16.18 16.93 12.08
CA THR A 81 17.37 17.71 12.44
C THR A 81 18.60 16.79 12.45
N GLY A 82 19.24 16.60 11.31
CA GLY A 82 20.54 15.93 11.28
C GLY A 82 20.84 15.20 9.97
N GLU A 83 21.39 15.91 9.00
CA GLU A 83 22.15 15.28 7.91
C GLU A 83 23.53 14.89 8.43
N ILE A 84 23.96 13.67 8.14
CA ILE A 84 25.35 13.27 8.37
C ILE A 84 26.17 13.83 7.21
N ARG A 85 27.03 14.83 7.51
CA ARG A 85 28.02 15.35 6.60
C ARG A 85 29.31 14.55 6.75
N ASP A 86 30.00 14.27 5.65
CA ASP A 86 31.26 13.55 5.64
C ASP A 86 32.22 14.17 4.61
N VAL A 87 33.49 13.87 4.75
CA VAL A 87 34.55 14.25 3.79
C VAL A 87 34.56 13.36 2.54
N THR A 88 33.82 12.25 2.55
CA THR A 88 33.67 11.31 1.44
C THR A 88 32.21 10.82 1.36
N GLY A 89 31.60 10.77 0.18
CA GLY A 89 30.24 10.31 0.03
C GLY A 89 29.83 10.14 -1.43
N GLU A 90 28.62 9.63 -1.66
CA GLU A 90 28.07 9.39 -3.00
C GLU A 90 27.49 10.67 -3.63
N TYR A 91 27.08 11.62 -2.80
CA TYR A 91 26.49 12.88 -3.23
C TYR A 91 27.36 14.06 -2.84
N PHE A 92 27.69 14.88 -3.83
CA PHE A 92 28.46 16.10 -3.64
C PHE A 92 27.53 17.29 -3.48
N ASP A 93 27.57 17.95 -2.30
CA ASP A 93 26.81 19.18 -2.07
C ASP A 93 27.57 20.38 -2.57
N VAL A 94 27.10 20.95 -3.68
CA VAL A 94 27.74 22.12 -4.33
C VAL A 94 27.63 23.37 -3.46
N ALA A 95 26.56 23.52 -2.70
CA ALA A 95 26.35 24.69 -1.84
C ALA A 95 27.33 24.67 -0.66
N ASP A 96 27.51 23.53 -0.02
CA ASP A 96 28.49 23.33 1.06
C ASP A 96 29.92 23.52 0.55
N TYR A 97 30.25 23.02 -0.65
CA TYR A 97 31.56 23.25 -1.27
C TYR A 97 31.83 24.73 -1.54
N LEU A 98 30.87 25.48 -2.07
CA LEU A 98 31.01 26.88 -2.36
C LEU A 98 31.07 27.75 -1.10
N SER A 99 30.52 27.27 0.03
CA SER A 99 30.61 27.92 1.32
C SER A 99 31.91 27.61 2.09
N GLY A 100 32.75 26.69 1.57
CA GLY A 100 34.02 26.30 2.16
C GLY A 100 33.90 25.31 3.31
N GLU A 101 32.80 24.61 3.43
CA GLU A 101 32.61 23.54 4.41
C GLU A 101 33.56 22.37 4.11
N PRO A 102 34.21 21.77 5.13
CA PRO A 102 35.14 20.67 4.91
C PRO A 102 34.46 19.32 4.60
N GLU A 103 33.21 19.16 4.98
CA GLU A 103 32.41 17.95 4.79
C GLU A 103 31.33 18.16 3.72
N VAL A 104 31.75 18.13 2.45
CA VAL A 104 30.91 18.44 1.29
C VAL A 104 30.26 17.25 0.65
N PHE A 105 30.56 16.06 1.13
CA PHE A 105 29.94 14.85 0.65
C PHE A 105 28.87 14.37 1.64
N ARG A 106 27.78 13.91 1.06
CA ARG A 106 26.73 13.19 1.79
C ARG A 106 26.89 11.72 1.48
N ARG A 107 26.91 10.91 2.50
CA ARG A 107 27.06 9.48 2.42
C ARG A 107 25.85 8.83 3.07
N ASP A 108 25.21 7.94 2.31
CA ASP A 108 24.41 6.92 2.94
C ASP A 108 25.37 5.92 3.61
N GLU A 109 25.16 5.58 4.88
CA GLU A 109 25.94 4.55 5.56
C GLU A 109 25.65 3.17 4.94
N TYR A 110 26.36 2.84 3.86
CA TYR A 110 26.31 1.50 3.27
C TYR A 110 27.37 0.62 3.92
N GLY A 111 26.95 -0.30 4.76
CA GLY A 111 27.85 -1.27 5.37
C GLY A 111 27.37 -2.71 5.41
N GLU A 112 26.07 -2.97 5.32
CA GLU A 112 25.53 -4.33 5.41
C GLU A 112 24.29 -4.50 4.50
N ARG A 113 23.93 -5.76 4.19
CA ARG A 113 22.74 -6.06 3.39
C ARG A 113 21.53 -5.33 3.96
N LYS A 114 20.94 -4.47 3.16
CA LYS A 114 19.73 -3.73 3.55
C LYS A 114 18.67 -4.69 4.04
N PRO A 115 18.18 -4.56 5.26
CA PRO A 115 17.12 -5.44 5.75
C PRO A 115 15.84 -5.25 4.94
N VAL A 116 15.17 -6.38 4.65
CA VAL A 116 13.88 -6.34 3.98
C VAL A 116 12.78 -6.06 4.99
N VAL A 117 11.96 -5.05 4.72
CA VAL A 117 10.81 -4.68 5.55
C VAL A 117 9.52 -4.99 4.80
N PRO A 118 8.77 -6.00 5.21
CA PRO A 118 7.49 -6.30 4.61
C PRO A 118 6.44 -5.26 5.03
N VAL A 119 5.70 -4.75 4.03
CA VAL A 119 4.57 -3.83 4.22
C VAL A 119 3.33 -4.47 3.61
N TYR A 120 2.34 -4.76 4.44
CA TYR A 120 1.06 -5.32 4.03
C TYR A 120 -0.04 -4.28 4.23
N ALA A 121 -0.65 -3.82 3.15
CA ALA A 121 -1.70 -2.82 3.16
C ALA A 121 -3.04 -3.44 2.76
N SER A 122 -3.95 -3.63 3.72
CA SER A 122 -5.31 -4.09 3.39
C SER A 122 -6.09 -2.99 2.70
N PHE A 123 -6.75 -3.34 1.60
CA PHE A 123 -7.60 -2.46 0.81
C PHE A 123 -9.08 -2.86 0.81
N SER A 124 -9.47 -3.84 1.64
CA SER A 124 -10.86 -4.19 1.86
C SER A 124 -11.50 -3.22 2.84
N MET A 125 -12.29 -2.29 2.34
CA MET A 125 -12.85 -1.23 3.16
C MET A 125 -14.37 -1.28 3.22
N HIS A 126 -14.96 -0.81 4.32
CA HIS A 126 -16.39 -0.67 4.46
C HIS A 126 -16.94 0.31 3.41
N CYS A 127 -18.14 0.04 2.89
CA CYS A 127 -18.76 0.85 1.83
C CYS A 127 -18.97 2.33 2.20
N GLY A 128 -19.03 2.66 3.48
CA GLY A 128 -19.18 4.04 3.98
C GLY A 128 -17.87 4.83 4.08
N ILE A 129 -16.72 4.23 3.79
CA ILE A 129 -15.45 4.95 3.79
C ILE A 129 -15.34 5.80 2.52
N SER A 130 -15.07 7.10 2.70
CA SER A 130 -14.95 8.03 1.59
C SER A 130 -13.71 7.77 0.73
N VAL A 131 -13.81 8.12 -0.55
CA VAL A 131 -12.68 8.03 -1.49
C VAL A 131 -11.48 8.86 -1.01
N GLU A 132 -11.74 10.01 -0.38
CA GLU A 132 -10.69 10.88 0.17
C GLU A 132 -9.89 10.20 1.30
N LEU A 133 -10.57 9.51 2.23
CA LEU A 133 -9.90 8.74 3.28
C LEU A 133 -9.04 7.61 2.70
N ILE A 134 -9.56 6.92 1.68
CA ILE A 134 -8.82 5.87 0.96
C ILE A 134 -7.56 6.45 0.35
N LYS A 135 -7.68 7.59 -0.35
CA LYS A 135 -6.58 8.29 -1.00
C LYS A 135 -5.53 8.75 0.02
N ASN A 136 -5.93 9.44 1.09
CA ASN A 136 -5.00 9.93 2.12
C ASN A 136 -4.25 8.77 2.79
N ARG A 137 -4.91 7.64 3.01
CA ARG A 137 -4.27 6.44 3.55
C ARG A 137 -3.23 5.87 2.57
N GLY A 138 -3.57 5.76 1.30
CA GLY A 138 -2.65 5.32 0.26
C GLY A 138 -1.41 6.21 0.18
N ILE A 139 -1.60 7.53 0.18
CA ILE A 139 -0.53 8.53 0.22
C ILE A 139 0.38 8.33 1.43
N ALA A 140 -0.20 8.11 2.62
CA ALA A 140 0.56 7.91 3.85
C ALA A 140 1.43 6.63 3.79
N ILE A 141 0.87 5.53 3.31
CA ILE A 141 1.61 4.26 3.18
C ILE A 141 2.75 4.40 2.15
N THR A 142 2.51 5.09 1.05
CA THR A 142 3.55 5.35 0.04
C THR A 142 4.66 6.23 0.61
N ALA A 143 4.32 7.27 1.35
CA ALA A 143 5.32 8.11 2.02
C ALA A 143 6.14 7.32 3.05
N LEU A 144 5.51 6.39 3.79
CA LEU A 144 6.24 5.47 4.67
C LEU A 144 7.22 4.59 3.88
N CYS A 145 6.78 4.01 2.75
CA CYS A 145 7.64 3.15 1.94
C CYS A 145 8.84 3.92 1.36
N ASP A 146 8.61 5.15 0.90
CA ASP A 146 9.66 6.05 0.41
C ASP A 146 10.66 6.37 1.53
N GLU A 147 10.17 6.70 2.70
CA GLU A 147 10.99 7.02 3.87
C GLU A 147 11.83 5.84 4.35
N LEU A 148 11.27 4.63 4.37
CA LEU A 148 12.01 3.41 4.67
C LEU A 148 13.09 3.16 3.61
N SER A 149 12.78 3.36 2.33
CA SER A 149 13.74 3.21 1.24
C SER A 149 14.89 4.21 1.35
N LYS A 150 14.60 5.48 1.64
CA LYS A 150 15.61 6.53 1.93
C LYS A 150 16.47 6.20 3.16
N SER A 151 15.90 5.51 4.14
CA SER A 151 16.62 5.04 5.33
C SER A 151 17.42 3.75 5.08
N GLY A 152 17.50 3.27 3.84
CA GLY A 152 18.32 2.12 3.46
C GLY A 152 17.63 0.75 3.57
N PHE A 153 16.33 0.69 3.81
CA PHE A 153 15.60 -0.59 3.83
C PHE A 153 15.13 -0.99 2.43
N ILE A 154 15.04 -2.30 2.20
CA ILE A 154 14.34 -2.84 1.02
C ILE A 154 12.88 -3.05 1.42
N VAL A 155 11.96 -2.31 0.83
CA VAL A 155 10.53 -2.44 1.13
C VAL A 155 9.91 -3.55 0.26
N ASP A 156 9.24 -4.53 0.88
CA ASP A 156 8.41 -5.53 0.20
C ASP A 156 6.93 -5.17 0.38
N LEU A 157 6.41 -4.33 -0.54
CA LEU A 157 5.04 -3.80 -0.46
C LEU A 157 4.04 -4.76 -1.10
N ASN A 158 3.01 -5.09 -0.32
CA ASN A 158 1.93 -5.98 -0.74
C ASN A 158 0.56 -5.34 -0.45
N VAL A 159 -0.30 -5.29 -1.45
CA VAL A 159 -1.72 -4.94 -1.26
C VAL A 159 -2.49 -6.20 -0.97
N VAL A 160 -3.35 -6.12 0.03
CA VAL A 160 -4.16 -7.26 0.48
C VAL A 160 -5.64 -6.89 0.46
N HIS A 161 -6.45 -7.83 -0.03
CA HIS A 161 -7.88 -7.80 0.20
C HIS A 161 -8.25 -8.95 1.12
N ALA A 162 -8.94 -8.66 2.21
CA ALA A 162 -9.32 -9.66 3.22
C ALA A 162 -10.77 -9.45 3.67
N VAL A 163 -11.64 -10.44 3.45
CA VAL A 163 -13.04 -10.38 3.87
C VAL A 163 -13.53 -11.72 4.42
N ALA A 164 -14.45 -11.63 5.37
CA ALA A 164 -15.28 -12.75 5.80
C ALA A 164 -16.58 -12.76 4.98
N PHE A 165 -16.88 -13.87 4.33
CA PHE A 165 -18.08 -14.01 3.53
C PHE A 165 -18.60 -15.44 3.55
N ASN A 166 -19.90 -15.63 3.87
CA ASN A 166 -20.55 -16.95 3.93
C ASN A 166 -19.81 -18.00 4.78
N GLY A 167 -19.27 -17.59 5.93
CA GLY A 167 -18.56 -18.47 6.85
C GLY A 167 -17.16 -18.86 6.39
N LYS A 168 -16.66 -18.24 5.34
CA LYS A 168 -15.28 -18.37 4.84
C LYS A 168 -14.57 -17.04 4.84
N ASP A 169 -13.27 -17.10 4.94
CA ASP A 169 -12.36 -15.95 4.83
C ASP A 169 -11.63 -16.01 3.49
N TYR A 170 -11.70 -14.91 2.76
CA TYR A 170 -11.07 -14.77 1.44
C TYR A 170 -9.96 -13.75 1.54
N TYR A 171 -8.77 -14.15 1.11
CA TYR A 171 -7.58 -13.33 1.10
C TYR A 171 -7.03 -13.24 -0.32
N THR A 172 -6.67 -12.04 -0.72
CA THR A 172 -5.95 -11.81 -1.97
C THR A 172 -4.74 -10.97 -1.68
N LYS A 173 -3.56 -11.42 -2.11
CA LYS A 173 -2.32 -10.68 -2.02
C LYS A 173 -1.83 -10.33 -3.43
N ILE A 174 -1.51 -9.06 -3.65
CA ILE A 174 -0.91 -8.55 -4.88
C ILE A 174 0.42 -7.94 -4.48
N LYS A 175 1.51 -8.49 -4.99
CA LYS A 175 2.84 -7.94 -4.79
C LYS A 175 3.01 -6.71 -5.67
N LEU A 176 3.48 -5.60 -5.09
CA LEU A 176 3.80 -4.39 -5.83
C LEU A 176 5.31 -4.26 -6.00
N GLN A 177 5.73 -3.85 -7.20
CA GLN A 177 7.12 -3.54 -7.45
C GLN A 177 7.44 -2.15 -6.92
N ASN A 178 8.47 -2.02 -6.10
CA ASN A 178 8.83 -0.75 -5.45
C ASN A 178 10.26 -0.29 -5.81
N ASP A 179 11.01 -1.04 -6.59
CA ASP A 179 12.36 -0.65 -7.02
C ASP A 179 12.56 -0.96 -8.51
N PRO A 180 12.47 0.03 -9.41
CA PRO A 180 11.97 1.38 -9.13
C PRO A 180 10.48 1.42 -8.78
N MET A 181 10.07 2.42 -8.00
CA MET A 181 8.67 2.58 -7.58
C MET A 181 7.81 2.97 -8.78
N ASP A 182 6.83 2.11 -9.11
CA ASP A 182 5.81 2.40 -10.12
C ASP A 182 4.64 3.17 -9.50
N VAL A 183 4.68 4.49 -9.64
CA VAL A 183 3.68 5.40 -9.02
C VAL A 183 2.28 5.20 -9.60
N ASP A 184 2.15 4.84 -10.88
CA ASP A 184 0.85 4.55 -11.51
C ASP A 184 0.20 3.34 -10.86
N THR A 185 0.94 2.25 -10.73
CA THR A 185 0.48 1.04 -10.04
C THR A 185 0.17 1.30 -8.58
N LEU A 186 1.01 2.05 -7.87
CA LEU A 186 0.76 2.41 -6.48
C LEU A 186 -0.52 3.23 -6.31
N ALA A 187 -0.68 4.31 -7.07
CA ALA A 187 -1.87 5.15 -7.02
C ALA A 187 -3.14 4.35 -7.32
N PHE A 188 -3.09 3.48 -8.32
CA PHE A 188 -4.22 2.61 -8.65
C PHE A 188 -4.54 1.63 -7.50
N CYS A 189 -3.55 0.90 -7.01
CA CYS A 189 -3.75 -0.12 -6.00
C CYS A 189 -4.12 0.45 -4.63
N MET A 190 -3.59 1.62 -4.26
CA MET A 190 -3.68 2.16 -2.91
C MET A 190 -4.75 3.24 -2.76
N ALA A 191 -5.19 3.88 -3.85
CA ALA A 191 -6.09 5.04 -3.78
C ALA A 191 -7.31 4.96 -4.71
N ASN A 192 -7.32 4.05 -5.70
CA ASN A 192 -8.40 4.00 -6.66
C ASN A 192 -9.50 3.01 -6.24
N PRO A 193 -10.76 3.46 -6.05
CA PRO A 193 -11.86 2.58 -5.69
C PRO A 193 -12.17 1.50 -6.73
N LEU A 194 -11.76 1.69 -8.00
CA LEU A 194 -11.92 0.73 -9.09
C LEU A 194 -11.19 -0.59 -8.81
N ASN A 195 -10.02 -0.54 -8.15
CA ASN A 195 -9.30 -1.74 -7.75
C ASN A 195 -10.19 -2.64 -6.87
N LEU A 196 -10.75 -2.08 -5.80
CA LEU A 196 -11.63 -2.81 -4.87
C LEU A 196 -12.98 -3.15 -5.53
N ARG A 197 -13.66 -2.12 -6.08
CA ARG A 197 -15.09 -2.18 -6.40
C ARG A 197 -15.40 -2.73 -7.78
N ARG A 198 -14.36 -2.96 -8.60
CA ARG A 198 -14.49 -3.62 -9.91
C ARG A 198 -13.65 -4.86 -9.99
N LEU A 199 -12.31 -4.75 -9.92
CA LEU A 199 -11.43 -5.88 -10.17
C LEU A 199 -11.52 -6.93 -9.06
N TRP A 200 -11.36 -6.51 -7.81
CA TRP A 200 -11.41 -7.48 -6.72
C TRP A 200 -12.79 -8.09 -6.51
N PHE A 201 -13.86 -7.31 -6.67
CA PHE A 201 -15.21 -7.86 -6.59
C PHE A 201 -15.49 -8.87 -7.68
N ALA A 202 -15.01 -8.64 -8.91
CA ALA A 202 -15.14 -9.63 -9.99
C ALA A 202 -14.40 -10.94 -9.64
N LEU A 203 -13.21 -10.84 -9.06
CA LEU A 203 -12.46 -12.00 -8.58
C LEU A 203 -13.24 -12.74 -7.48
N LEU A 204 -13.74 -12.02 -6.47
CA LEU A 204 -14.49 -12.61 -5.36
C LEU A 204 -15.78 -13.31 -5.86
N GLU A 205 -16.52 -12.71 -6.80
CA GLU A 205 -17.69 -13.32 -7.43
C GLU A 205 -17.32 -14.62 -8.15
N HIS A 206 -16.19 -14.65 -8.84
CA HIS A 206 -15.73 -15.84 -9.54
C HIS A 206 -15.36 -16.96 -8.55
N VAL A 207 -14.56 -16.66 -7.53
CA VAL A 207 -14.12 -17.64 -6.53
C VAL A 207 -15.27 -18.17 -5.69
N THR A 208 -16.27 -17.34 -5.40
CA THR A 208 -17.46 -17.74 -4.62
C THR A 208 -18.54 -18.42 -5.47
N GLY A 209 -18.46 -18.29 -6.79
CA GLY A 209 -19.48 -18.76 -7.73
C GLY A 209 -20.82 -18.02 -7.62
N LYS A 210 -20.86 -16.85 -6.99
CA LYS A 210 -22.10 -16.11 -6.75
C LYS A 210 -21.94 -14.63 -7.06
N PRO A 211 -22.78 -14.06 -7.94
CA PRO A 211 -22.89 -12.62 -8.08
C PRO A 211 -23.43 -12.03 -6.76
N GLN A 212 -22.79 -11.00 -6.27
CA GLN A 212 -23.09 -10.39 -4.97
C GLN A 212 -23.99 -9.18 -5.14
N CYS A 213 -25.30 -9.37 -5.03
CA CYS A 213 -26.26 -8.27 -5.10
C CYS A 213 -26.32 -7.40 -3.83
N TYR A 214 -25.84 -7.90 -2.67
CA TYR A 214 -26.05 -7.28 -1.35
C TYR A 214 -24.81 -7.28 -0.47
N GLY A 215 -23.68 -6.94 -1.03
CA GLY A 215 -22.42 -6.79 -0.27
C GLY A 215 -21.42 -7.92 -0.55
N TYR A 216 -20.16 -7.59 -0.29
CA TYR A 216 -19.01 -8.44 -0.58
C TYR A 216 -18.32 -8.91 0.71
N GLY A 217 -19.13 -9.14 1.75
CA GLY A 217 -18.67 -9.59 3.05
C GLY A 217 -18.26 -8.46 3.99
N THR A 218 -17.65 -8.83 5.10
CA THR A 218 -17.14 -7.91 6.11
C THR A 218 -15.62 -7.87 6.02
N PRO A 219 -15.00 -6.67 5.89
CA PRO A 219 -13.55 -6.56 5.94
C PRO A 219 -12.99 -7.22 7.19
N LYS A 220 -11.93 -7.99 7.04
CA LYS A 220 -11.21 -8.61 8.17
C LYS A 220 -10.26 -7.60 8.79
N GLU A 221 -10.34 -7.45 10.10
CA GLU A 221 -9.60 -6.46 10.87
C GLU A 221 -8.24 -6.94 11.35
N TYR A 222 -7.97 -8.23 11.33
CA TYR A 222 -6.83 -8.82 12.03
C TYR A 222 -6.09 -9.87 11.22
N ASP A 223 -4.93 -10.13 11.71
CA ASP A 223 -4.03 -11.23 11.39
C ASP A 223 -3.48 -11.30 9.97
N LEU A 224 -3.26 -10.11 9.36
CA LEU A 224 -2.38 -10.07 8.20
C LEU A 224 -1.00 -10.61 8.58
N GLN A 225 -0.52 -10.31 9.80
CA GLN A 225 0.73 -10.84 10.31
C GLN A 225 0.68 -12.36 10.47
N GLU A 226 -0.38 -12.92 11.08
CA GLU A 226 -0.53 -14.37 11.22
C GLU A 226 -0.60 -15.09 9.86
N ILE A 227 -1.27 -14.49 8.88
CA ILE A 227 -1.46 -15.10 7.56
C ILE A 227 -0.24 -14.94 6.66
N PHE A 228 0.45 -13.79 6.76
CA PHE A 228 1.59 -13.44 5.95
C PHE A 228 2.89 -13.37 6.75
N ASP A 229 2.95 -14.06 7.90
CA ASP A 229 4.12 -14.05 8.76
C ASP A 229 5.35 -14.51 7.98
N THR A 230 6.27 -13.57 7.80
CA THR A 230 7.56 -13.81 7.14
C THR A 230 8.66 -14.06 8.17
N GLY A 231 8.34 -14.01 9.47
CA GLY A 231 9.33 -13.98 10.55
C GLY A 231 10.12 -12.68 10.64
N LEU A 232 9.76 -11.66 9.82
CA LEU A 232 10.40 -10.36 9.79
C LEU A 232 9.52 -9.31 10.47
N SER A 233 10.14 -8.35 11.14
CA SER A 233 9.44 -7.15 11.60
C SER A 233 8.97 -6.34 10.40
N GLY A 234 7.69 -5.92 10.40
CA GLY A 234 7.10 -5.23 9.26
C GLY A 234 5.87 -4.40 9.65
N PHE A 235 5.27 -3.77 8.64
CA PHE A 235 4.09 -2.94 8.81
C PHE A 235 2.84 -3.63 8.27
N TYR A 236 1.79 -3.67 9.08
CA TYR A 236 0.53 -4.32 8.77
C TYR A 236 -0.63 -3.33 8.92
N PHE A 237 -1.01 -2.73 7.79
CA PHE A 237 -2.13 -1.79 7.72
C PHE A 237 -3.43 -2.55 7.52
N THR A 238 -4.18 -2.73 8.60
CA THR A 238 -5.49 -3.35 8.54
C THR A 238 -6.51 -2.41 7.87
N SER A 239 -7.59 -2.97 7.37
CA SER A 239 -8.71 -2.21 6.80
C SER A 239 -9.81 -1.94 7.83
N SER A 240 -9.49 -2.06 9.10
CA SER A 240 -10.48 -1.93 10.15
C SER A 240 -11.15 -0.55 10.10
N ASN A 241 -12.45 -0.53 10.35
CA ASN A 241 -13.18 0.72 10.58
C ASN A 241 -12.54 1.54 11.72
N HIS A 242 -11.81 0.88 12.61
CA HIS A 242 -11.13 1.50 13.72
C HIS A 242 -9.94 2.32 13.24
N ASP A 243 -9.06 1.74 12.42
CA ASP A 243 -7.87 2.41 11.92
C ASP A 243 -8.20 3.54 10.92
N VAL A 244 -9.10 3.27 9.96
CA VAL A 244 -9.38 4.23 8.88
C VAL A 244 -10.44 5.26 9.27
N TYR A 245 -11.46 4.89 10.05
CA TYR A 245 -12.63 5.72 10.31
C TYR A 245 -12.70 6.30 11.72
N ARG A 246 -12.37 5.51 12.76
CA ARG A 246 -12.51 5.93 14.16
C ARG A 246 -11.32 6.71 14.69
N GLU A 247 -10.11 6.33 14.32
CA GLU A 247 -8.89 6.98 14.82
C GLU A 247 -8.55 8.28 14.12
N HIS A 248 -9.28 8.63 13.06
CA HIS A 248 -9.09 9.87 12.31
C HIS A 248 -7.71 10.05 11.66
N ASN A 249 -6.90 8.97 11.63
CA ASN A 249 -5.50 8.99 11.19
C ASN A 249 -5.32 9.49 9.76
N TYR A 250 -6.35 9.38 8.92
CA TYR A 250 -6.26 9.72 7.50
C TYR A 250 -7.23 10.82 7.05
N ARG A 251 -7.83 11.57 8.00
CA ARG A 251 -8.80 12.65 7.64
C ARG A 251 -8.14 13.80 6.89
N THR A 252 -6.88 14.08 7.19
CA THR A 252 -6.07 15.10 6.52
C THR A 252 -4.68 14.55 6.27
N LEU A 253 -3.93 15.15 5.33
CA LEU A 253 -2.52 14.79 5.10
C LEU A 253 -1.66 15.01 6.36
N LYS A 254 -1.98 16.00 7.19
CA LYS A 254 -1.29 16.21 8.46
C LYS A 254 -1.49 15.03 9.42
N ASN A 255 -2.74 14.57 9.61
CA ASN A 255 -2.99 13.39 10.45
C ASN A 255 -2.27 12.15 9.89
N ALA A 256 -2.27 11.99 8.56
CA ALA A 256 -1.57 10.90 7.88
C ALA A 256 -0.05 10.93 8.16
N LYS A 257 0.57 12.11 8.08
CA LYS A 257 1.98 12.32 8.44
C LYS A 257 2.26 11.93 9.89
N ASP A 258 1.50 12.49 10.83
CA ASP A 258 1.71 12.24 12.26
C ASP A 258 1.61 10.75 12.59
N HIS A 259 0.68 10.04 11.93
CA HIS A 259 0.54 8.60 12.06
C HIS A 259 1.76 7.83 11.51
N VAL A 260 2.24 8.19 10.31
CA VAL A 260 3.43 7.60 9.69
C VAL A 260 4.67 7.78 10.57
N LEU A 261 4.89 8.99 11.09
CA LEU A 261 6.03 9.26 11.99
C LEU A 261 5.98 8.38 13.24
N ALA A 262 4.83 8.30 13.89
CA ALA A 262 4.67 7.44 15.07
C ALA A 262 4.93 5.96 14.76
N MET A 263 4.59 5.49 13.56
CA MET A 263 4.88 4.13 13.12
C MET A 263 6.38 3.90 12.89
N ILE A 264 7.06 4.86 12.27
CA ILE A 264 8.52 4.80 12.02
C ILE A 264 9.28 4.77 13.36
N GLU A 265 8.93 5.64 14.29
CA GLU A 265 9.55 5.68 15.63
C GLU A 265 9.38 4.32 16.33
N LYS A 266 8.17 3.81 16.38
CA LYS A 266 7.89 2.50 16.98
C LYS A 266 8.67 1.37 16.32
N PHE A 267 8.85 1.42 14.99
CA PHE A 267 9.63 0.44 14.26
C PHE A 267 11.12 0.52 14.60
N LYS A 268 11.69 1.74 14.66
CA LYS A 268 13.09 1.97 15.05
C LYS A 268 13.37 1.45 16.46
N ASP A 269 12.52 1.75 17.42
CA ASP A 269 12.65 1.25 18.80
C ASP A 269 12.65 -0.28 18.86
N SER A 270 11.82 -0.93 18.03
CA SER A 270 11.75 -2.38 17.96
C SER A 270 12.98 -3.00 17.27
N ALA A 271 13.50 -2.35 16.24
CA ALA A 271 14.69 -2.79 15.51
C ALA A 271 15.96 -2.66 16.36
N GLU A 272 16.11 -1.58 17.14
CA GLU A 272 17.23 -1.40 18.06
C GLU A 272 17.25 -2.47 19.17
N GLN A 273 16.09 -2.88 19.67
CA GLN A 273 15.99 -3.96 20.66
C GLN A 273 16.44 -5.33 20.11
N VAL A 274 16.25 -5.59 18.82
CA VAL A 274 16.69 -6.83 18.15
C VAL A 274 18.21 -6.84 17.91
N ILE A 275 18.82 -5.66 17.70
CA ILE A 275 20.26 -5.55 17.47
C ILE A 275 21.05 -5.64 18.79
N LEU A 276 20.46 -5.26 19.91
CA LEU A 276 21.10 -5.24 21.23
C LEU A 276 20.88 -6.52 22.06
N GLY A 277 20.06 -7.47 21.63
CA GLY A 277 19.76 -8.76 22.24
C GLY A 277 20.42 -9.92 21.54
#